data_3ae9442af073a942896f104c3e116efb
#
_entry.id   3ae9442af073a942896f104c3e116efb
#
_cell.length_a   1.000
_cell.length_b   1.000
_cell.length_c   1.000
_cell.angle_alpha   90.00
_cell.angle_beta   90.00
_cell.angle_gamma   90.00
#
_symmetry.space_group_name_H-M   'P 1'
#
loop_
_entity.id
_entity.type
_entity.pdbx_description
1 polymer ?
#
loop_
_entity_poly.entity_id
_entity_poly.type
_entity_poly.pdbx_seq_one_letter_code
_entity_poly.pdbx_strand_id
1 'polypeptide(L)'
;MLNPIKLPLIKRLYKAHYPAGRAKRDELIVTATLEGSIIALLRLKTIEQSRLLTGMLVIPEYRGTGVGNALLTHCENTVFNDGDYCFAFNHLEHYYTQHGFKTIDSSALPNSLKMAYLRYVDSGKDLIPMQFITSDTPNSVVL
;
A
#
# COMPACT_ATOMS: atom_id res chain seq x y z
N MET A 1 -20.47 -10.69 -10.33
CA MET A 1 -19.02 -10.84 -10.45
C MET A 1 -18.48 -9.85 -11.46
N LEU A 2 -17.37 -9.24 -11.14
CA LEU A 2 -16.76 -8.29 -12.07
C LEU A 2 -16.24 -9.03 -13.30
N ASN A 3 -16.58 -8.54 -14.45
CA ASN A 3 -16.10 -9.10 -15.70
C ASN A 3 -14.58 -8.85 -15.81
N PRO A 4 -13.76 -9.90 -16.02
CA PRO A 4 -12.32 -9.71 -16.11
C PRO A 4 -11.88 -8.68 -17.17
N ILE A 5 -12.66 -8.50 -18.20
CA ILE A 5 -12.34 -7.55 -19.25
C ILE A 5 -12.31 -6.12 -18.74
N LYS A 6 -12.94 -5.84 -17.60
CA LYS A 6 -12.94 -4.51 -17.01
C LYS A 6 -11.65 -4.19 -16.25
N LEU A 7 -10.82 -5.18 -15.95
CA LEU A 7 -9.58 -4.92 -15.21
C LEU A 7 -8.60 -3.99 -15.95
N PRO A 8 -8.37 -4.18 -17.28
CA PRO A 8 -7.53 -3.22 -18.00
C PRO A 8 -8.11 -1.82 -17.99
N LEU A 9 -9.45 -1.69 -18.05
CA LEU A 9 -10.09 -0.39 -17.98
C LEU A 9 -9.89 0.25 -16.61
N ILE A 10 -10.03 -0.52 -15.54
CA ILE A 10 -9.78 -0.04 -14.19
C ILE A 10 -8.36 0.48 -14.06
N LYS A 11 -7.38 -0.24 -14.61
CA LYS A 11 -5.99 0.19 -14.54
C LYS A 11 -5.77 1.58 -15.15
N ARG A 12 -6.52 1.91 -16.19
CA ARG A 12 -6.38 3.21 -16.85
C ARG A 12 -7.04 4.33 -16.07
N LEU A 13 -7.84 3.97 -15.06
CA LEU A 13 -8.55 4.96 -14.24
C LEU A 13 -7.86 5.25 -12.92
N TYR A 14 -6.70 4.65 -12.67
CA TYR A 14 -5.97 4.92 -11.44
C TYR A 14 -5.50 6.36 -11.40
N LYS A 15 -5.57 6.94 -10.23
CA LYS A 15 -5.29 8.33 -10.02
C LYS A 15 -4.67 8.52 -8.65
N ALA A 16 -3.59 9.27 -8.60
CA ALA A 16 -2.94 9.63 -7.34
C ALA A 16 -3.17 11.11 -7.07
N HIS A 17 -3.50 11.44 -5.84
CA HIS A 17 -3.75 12.82 -5.47
C HIS A 17 -3.54 13.03 -3.99
N TYR A 18 -3.30 14.28 -3.62
CA TYR A 18 -3.21 14.67 -2.21
C TYR A 18 -4.56 15.23 -1.78
N PRO A 19 -5.05 14.88 -0.58
CA PRO A 19 -6.29 15.44 -0.08
C PRO A 19 -6.23 16.96 0.02
N ALA A 20 -7.37 17.58 -0.07
CA ALA A 20 -7.47 19.02 0.11
C ALA A 20 -7.16 19.40 1.55
N GLY A 21 -6.55 20.57 1.75
CA GLY A 21 -6.26 21.07 3.08
C GLY A 21 -4.82 20.82 3.50
N ARG A 22 -4.25 21.80 4.17
CA ARG A 22 -2.82 21.76 4.50
C ARG A 22 -2.45 20.63 5.44
N ALA A 23 -3.36 20.24 6.32
CA ALA A 23 -3.06 19.19 7.30
C ALA A 23 -2.87 17.82 6.65
N LYS A 24 -3.19 17.72 5.37
CA LYS A 24 -3.14 16.44 4.67
C LYS A 24 -2.08 16.39 3.59
N ARG A 25 -1.16 17.34 3.61
CA ARG A 25 -0.08 17.35 2.62
C ARG A 25 0.84 16.13 2.74
N ASP A 26 0.88 15.54 3.91
CA ASP A 26 1.71 14.37 4.15
C ASP A 26 1.03 13.07 3.75
N GLU A 27 -0.15 13.15 3.14
CA GLU A 27 -0.90 11.94 2.80
C GLU A 27 -1.19 11.91 1.29
N LEU A 28 -0.84 10.80 0.66
CA LEU A 28 -1.13 10.55 -0.74
C LEU A 28 -2.21 9.48 -0.83
N ILE A 29 -3.26 9.75 -1.58
CA ILE A 29 -4.34 8.79 -1.79
C ILE A 29 -4.31 8.36 -3.25
N VAL A 30 -4.31 7.06 -3.48
CA VAL A 30 -4.39 6.48 -4.82
C VAL A 30 -5.72 5.78 -4.93
N THR A 31 -6.49 6.10 -5.96
CA THR A 31 -7.83 5.55 -6.13
C THR A 31 -7.92 4.76 -7.43
N ALA A 32 -8.76 3.74 -7.40
CA ALA A 32 -9.23 3.06 -8.60
C ALA A 32 -10.69 3.41 -8.79
N THR A 33 -11.05 3.91 -9.96
CA THR A 33 -12.43 4.30 -10.23
C THR A 33 -12.97 3.49 -11.40
N LEU A 34 -14.26 3.31 -11.38
CA LEU A 34 -14.99 2.66 -12.47
C LEU A 34 -16.29 3.42 -12.67
N GLU A 35 -16.48 3.94 -13.87
CA GLU A 35 -17.70 4.69 -14.22
C GLU A 35 -17.97 5.84 -13.26
N GLY A 36 -16.89 6.54 -12.88
CA GLY A 36 -17.00 7.70 -12.02
C GLY A 36 -17.04 7.41 -10.52
N SER A 37 -17.10 6.15 -10.13
CA SER A 37 -17.16 5.78 -8.71
C SER A 37 -15.85 5.19 -8.24
N ILE A 38 -15.42 5.57 -7.05
CA ILE A 38 -14.24 4.97 -6.44
C ILE A 38 -14.60 3.57 -5.97
N ILE A 39 -13.87 2.56 -6.43
CA ILE A 39 -14.11 1.17 -6.05
C ILE A 39 -13.01 0.62 -5.17
N ALA A 40 -11.85 1.28 -5.13
CA ALA A 40 -10.76 0.90 -4.24
C ALA A 40 -9.87 2.11 -4.02
N LEU A 41 -9.19 2.12 -2.90
CA LEU A 41 -8.19 3.17 -2.62
C LEU A 41 -7.14 2.64 -1.68
N LEU A 42 -5.97 3.30 -1.70
CA LEU A 42 -4.98 3.12 -0.66
C LEU A 42 -4.40 4.48 -0.27
N ARG A 43 -3.80 4.53 0.90
CA ARG A 43 -3.31 5.76 1.47
C ARG A 43 -1.88 5.57 1.95
N LEU A 44 -1.01 6.48 1.54
CA LEU A 44 0.37 6.54 2.00
C LEU A 44 0.55 7.83 2.78
N LYS A 45 1.00 7.70 4.01
CA LYS A 45 1.25 8.87 4.86
C LYS A 45 2.75 9.03 5.06
N THR A 46 3.23 10.26 4.91
CA THR A 46 4.62 10.58 5.23
C THR A 46 4.72 10.89 6.72
N ILE A 47 5.56 10.17 7.42
CA ILE A 47 5.84 10.36 8.84
C ILE A 47 7.33 10.62 8.94
N GLU A 48 7.68 11.88 9.19
CA GLU A 48 9.05 12.34 9.14
C GLU A 48 9.65 12.06 7.76
N GLN A 49 10.64 11.20 7.65
CA GLN A 49 11.26 10.90 6.36
C GLN A 49 10.84 9.57 5.79
N SER A 50 9.80 8.95 6.36
CA SER A 50 9.35 7.63 5.94
C SER A 50 7.93 7.70 5.43
N ARG A 51 7.57 6.77 4.56
CA ARG A 51 6.19 6.65 4.10
C ARG A 51 5.61 5.34 4.59
N LEU A 52 4.36 5.41 5.04
CA LEU A 52 3.65 4.26 5.59
C LEU A 52 2.33 4.09 4.86
N LEU A 53 2.12 2.89 4.33
CA LEU A 53 0.83 2.51 3.78
C LEU A 53 -0.13 2.32 4.95
N THR A 54 -1.05 3.27 5.13
CA THR A 54 -1.90 3.31 6.32
C THR A 54 -3.27 2.70 6.12
N GLY A 55 -3.68 2.50 4.90
CA GLY A 55 -4.98 1.92 4.67
C GLY A 55 -5.16 1.52 3.23
N MET A 56 -5.90 0.44 3.05
CA MET A 56 -6.30 -0.01 1.74
C MET A 56 -7.74 -0.50 1.86
N LEU A 57 -8.59 -0.03 0.97
CA LEU A 57 -10.00 -0.35 1.00
C LEU A 57 -10.45 -0.77 -0.39
N VAL A 58 -11.20 -1.87 -0.44
CA VAL A 58 -11.90 -2.29 -1.65
C VAL A 58 -13.38 -2.33 -1.30
N ILE A 59 -14.20 -1.70 -2.13
CA ILE A 59 -15.66 -1.70 -1.96
C ILE A 59 -16.13 -3.16 -1.93
N PRO A 60 -17.04 -3.52 -0.99
CA PRO A 60 -17.42 -4.94 -0.82
C PRO A 60 -17.84 -5.65 -2.09
N GLU A 61 -18.57 -4.97 -2.99
CA GLU A 61 -19.03 -5.59 -4.23
C GLU A 61 -17.90 -6.01 -5.14
N TYR A 62 -16.70 -5.43 -4.95
CA TYR A 62 -15.56 -5.72 -5.81
C TYR A 62 -14.50 -6.56 -5.12
N ARG A 63 -14.75 -7.00 -3.89
CA ARG A 63 -13.82 -7.89 -3.22
C ARG A 63 -13.79 -9.24 -3.92
N GLY A 64 -12.61 -9.83 -4.01
CA GLY A 64 -12.45 -11.11 -4.68
C GLY A 64 -12.42 -11.02 -6.19
N THR A 65 -12.42 -9.82 -6.75
CA THR A 65 -12.43 -9.63 -8.20
C THR A 65 -11.05 -9.31 -8.78
N GLY A 66 -10.03 -9.18 -7.93
CA GLY A 66 -8.70 -8.79 -8.37
C GLY A 66 -8.43 -7.30 -8.38
N VAL A 67 -9.38 -6.47 -7.96
CA VAL A 67 -9.20 -5.02 -7.94
C VAL A 67 -8.10 -4.61 -6.98
N GLY A 68 -8.06 -5.22 -5.79
CA GLY A 68 -6.99 -4.91 -4.83
C GLY A 68 -5.62 -5.25 -5.36
N ASN A 69 -5.48 -6.41 -5.99
CA ASN A 69 -4.22 -6.81 -6.62
C ASN A 69 -3.83 -5.84 -7.73
N ALA A 70 -4.80 -5.43 -8.54
CA ALA A 70 -4.53 -4.49 -9.63
C ALA A 70 -4.07 -3.14 -9.10
N LEU A 71 -4.70 -2.67 -8.03
CA LEU A 71 -4.31 -1.40 -7.41
C LEU A 71 -2.88 -1.47 -6.86
N LEU A 72 -2.56 -2.55 -6.13
CA LEU A 72 -1.22 -2.71 -5.59
C LEU A 72 -0.18 -2.86 -6.70
N THR A 73 -0.50 -3.61 -7.75
CA THR A 73 0.41 -3.75 -8.89
C THR A 73 0.69 -2.40 -9.54
N HIS A 74 -0.34 -1.58 -9.70
CA HIS A 74 -0.15 -0.24 -10.22
C HIS A 74 0.80 0.56 -9.32
N CYS A 75 0.60 0.49 -8.01
CA CYS A 75 1.42 1.24 -7.06
C CYS A 75 2.85 0.73 -6.99
N GLU A 76 3.07 -0.58 -7.17
CA GLU A 76 4.44 -1.10 -7.25
C GLU A 76 5.22 -0.44 -8.38
N ASN A 77 4.55 -0.15 -9.48
CA ASN A 77 5.21 0.34 -10.68
C ASN A 77 5.29 1.86 -10.75
N THR A 78 4.41 2.57 -10.04
CA THR A 78 4.30 4.02 -10.26
C THR A 78 4.27 4.86 -8.99
N VAL A 79 4.00 4.28 -7.83
CA VAL A 79 3.74 5.04 -6.61
C VAL A 79 4.72 4.72 -5.49
N PHE A 80 4.91 3.43 -5.21
CA PHE A 80 5.75 3.02 -4.07
C PHE A 80 7.20 3.31 -4.35
N ASN A 81 7.89 3.79 -3.32
CA ASN A 81 9.33 4.01 -3.34
C ASN A 81 10.01 2.92 -2.54
N ASP A 82 11.23 2.57 -2.95
CA ASP A 82 12.03 1.64 -2.18
C ASP A 82 12.13 2.14 -0.74
N GLY A 83 11.81 1.27 0.21
CA GLY A 83 11.85 1.61 1.63
C GLY A 83 10.53 2.01 2.24
N ASP A 84 9.45 2.14 1.45
CA ASP A 84 8.14 2.42 2.02
C ASP A 84 7.71 1.30 2.95
N TYR A 85 6.96 1.63 4.00
CA TYR A 85 6.56 0.67 5.04
C TYR A 85 5.09 0.36 4.97
N CYS A 86 4.72 -0.79 5.56
CA CYS A 86 3.34 -1.21 5.70
C CYS A 86 3.22 -1.97 7.01
N PHE A 87 2.13 -1.72 7.75
CA PHE A 87 1.77 -2.57 8.90
C PHE A 87 0.62 -3.44 8.46
N ALA A 88 0.91 -4.68 8.12
CA ALA A 88 -0.08 -5.61 7.57
C ALA A 88 -0.66 -6.48 8.66
N PHE A 89 -1.96 -6.76 8.57
CA PHE A 89 -2.51 -7.81 9.42
C PHE A 89 -1.80 -9.12 9.12
N ASN A 90 -1.55 -9.91 10.15
CA ASN A 90 -0.75 -11.12 10.02
C ASN A 90 -1.28 -12.04 8.92
N HIS A 91 -2.59 -12.16 8.79
CA HIS A 91 -3.17 -13.04 7.78
C HIS A 91 -3.01 -12.50 6.35
N LEU A 92 -2.54 -11.27 6.19
CA LEU A 92 -2.31 -10.67 4.88
C LEU A 92 -0.82 -10.60 4.51
N GLU A 93 0.04 -11.19 5.32
CA GLU A 93 1.48 -11.16 5.05
C GLU A 93 1.81 -11.67 3.64
N HIS A 94 1.28 -12.83 3.29
CA HIS A 94 1.54 -13.40 1.97
C HIS A 94 1.02 -12.51 0.85
N TYR A 95 -0.12 -11.88 1.06
CA TYR A 95 -0.72 -10.98 0.07
C TYR A 95 0.21 -9.82 -0.25
N TYR A 96 0.75 -9.16 0.78
CA TYR A 96 1.66 -8.04 0.55
C TYR A 96 3.02 -8.49 0.06
N THR A 97 3.46 -9.70 0.45
CA THR A 97 4.72 -10.24 -0.07
C THR A 97 4.68 -10.38 -1.58
N GLN A 98 3.53 -10.71 -2.15
CA GLN A 98 3.38 -10.81 -3.60
C GLN A 98 3.53 -9.46 -4.30
N HIS A 99 3.47 -8.37 -3.56
CA HIS A 99 3.54 -7.02 -4.11
C HIS A 99 4.81 -6.29 -3.72
N GLY A 100 5.87 -7.03 -3.38
CA GLY A 100 7.18 -6.43 -3.16
C GLY A 100 7.48 -6.06 -1.73
N PHE A 101 6.58 -6.35 -0.80
CA PHE A 101 6.83 -6.09 0.62
C PHE A 101 7.48 -7.29 1.26
N LYS A 102 8.43 -7.03 2.15
CA LYS A 102 9.09 -8.07 2.95
C LYS A 102 8.88 -7.79 4.42
N THR A 103 8.61 -8.85 5.17
CA THR A 103 8.49 -8.73 6.62
C THR A 103 9.84 -8.35 7.20
N ILE A 104 9.84 -7.38 8.10
CA ILE A 104 11.04 -6.94 8.80
C ILE A 104 10.82 -7.06 10.30
N ASP A 105 11.92 -7.04 11.05
CA ASP A 105 11.85 -7.00 12.50
C ASP A 105 11.41 -5.61 12.94
N SER A 106 10.56 -5.53 13.97
CA SER A 106 10.10 -4.24 14.45
C SER A 106 11.24 -3.35 14.93
N SER A 107 12.36 -3.94 15.34
CA SER A 107 13.53 -3.16 15.75
C SER A 107 14.16 -2.41 14.57
N ALA A 108 13.84 -2.78 13.34
CA ALA A 108 14.34 -2.11 12.15
C ALA A 108 13.52 -0.89 11.78
N LEU A 109 12.38 -0.66 12.43
CA LEU A 109 11.55 0.50 12.13
C LEU A 109 12.20 1.79 12.62
N PRO A 110 12.08 2.89 11.86
CA PRO A 110 12.43 4.20 12.39
C PRO A 110 11.62 4.49 13.65
N ASN A 111 12.17 5.32 14.53
CA ASN A 111 11.61 5.53 15.85
C ASN A 111 10.13 5.93 15.82
N SER A 112 9.77 6.87 14.97
CA SER A 112 8.39 7.34 14.88
C SER A 112 7.45 6.24 14.43
N LEU A 113 7.88 5.39 13.49
CA LEU A 113 7.06 4.27 13.04
C LEU A 113 6.99 3.16 14.08
N LYS A 114 8.09 2.94 14.80
CA LYS A 114 8.09 1.95 15.87
C LYS A 114 7.09 2.32 16.95
N MET A 115 7.03 3.60 17.32
CA MET A 115 6.06 4.06 18.30
C MET A 115 4.64 3.86 17.83
N ALA A 116 4.36 4.17 16.56
CA ALA A 116 3.05 3.95 15.99
C ALA A 116 2.69 2.47 15.94
N TYR A 117 3.64 1.63 15.55
CA TYR A 117 3.44 0.19 15.51
C TYR A 117 3.06 -0.36 16.89
N LEU A 118 3.81 0.05 17.92
CA LEU A 118 3.55 -0.42 19.27
C LEU A 118 2.19 0.02 19.77
N ARG A 119 1.76 1.25 19.44
CA ARG A 119 0.42 1.71 19.81
C ARG A 119 -0.67 0.85 19.19
N TYR A 120 -0.51 0.48 17.92
CA TYR A 120 -1.49 -0.37 17.26
C TYR A 120 -1.53 -1.77 17.87
N VAL A 121 -0.36 -2.35 18.14
CA VAL A 121 -0.28 -3.68 18.75
C VAL A 121 -0.89 -3.65 20.15
N ASP A 122 -0.59 -2.61 20.93
CA ASP A 122 -1.15 -2.47 22.26
C ASP A 122 -2.68 -2.32 22.25
N SER A 123 -3.22 -1.78 21.17
CA SER A 123 -4.67 -1.65 21.04
C SER A 123 -5.33 -2.96 20.59
N GLY A 124 -4.58 -4.03 20.42
CA GLY A 124 -5.12 -5.33 20.09
C GLY A 124 -5.04 -5.72 18.62
N LYS A 125 -4.40 -4.92 17.79
CA LYS A 125 -4.28 -5.24 16.37
C LYS A 125 -3.12 -6.20 16.13
N ASP A 126 -3.39 -7.25 15.36
CA ASP A 126 -2.40 -8.27 15.03
C ASP A 126 -1.68 -7.88 13.75
N LEU A 127 -0.67 -7.04 13.88
CA LEU A 127 0.04 -6.45 12.75
C LEU A 127 1.49 -6.91 12.71
N ILE A 128 2.02 -7.02 11.50
CA ILE A 128 3.46 -7.23 11.28
C ILE A 128 3.99 -6.06 10.46
N PRO A 129 5.24 -5.64 10.75
CA PRO A 129 5.84 -4.58 9.95
C PRO A 129 6.45 -5.15 8.68
N MET A 130 6.21 -4.47 7.58
CA MET A 130 6.75 -4.87 6.29
C MET A 130 7.36 -3.67 5.61
N GLN A 131 8.27 -3.91 4.67
CA GLN A 131 8.93 -2.85 3.92
C GLN A 131 8.98 -3.21 2.45
N PHE A 132 8.65 -2.23 1.61
CA PHE A 132 8.74 -2.38 0.17
C PHE A 132 10.19 -2.32 -0.25
N ILE A 133 10.68 -3.37 -0.86
CA ILE A 133 12.07 -3.47 -1.27
C ILE A 133 12.10 -3.79 -2.76
N THR A 134 12.65 -2.84 -3.53
CA THR A 134 12.81 -3.04 -4.96
C THR A 134 14.10 -3.80 -5.16
N SER A 135 14.02 -5.03 -5.30
CA SER A 135 15.13 -5.85 -5.25
C SER A 135 16.00 -5.70 -6.39
N ASP A 136 16.14 -5.46 -6.90
CA ASP A 136 16.99 -5.85 -7.72
C ASP A 136 18.00 -5.25 -8.18
N THR A 137 18.16 -5.02 -7.94
CA THR A 137 18.91 -4.52 -8.20
C THR A 137 19.93 -4.89 -8.67
N PRO A 138 19.85 -4.92 -8.83
CA PRO A 138 20.55 -5.27 -9.27
C PRO A 138 21.47 -5.61 -9.52
N ASN A 139 21.14 -5.76 -9.41
CA ASN A 139 21.83 -6.20 -9.53
C ASN A 139 22.56 -6.22 -10.07
N SER A 140 22.17 -6.02 -9.95
CA SER A 140 22.73 -6.09 -10.33
C SER A 140 23.63 -6.04 -10.79
N VAL A 141 23.59 -5.91 -10.87
CA VAL A 141 24.37 -5.94 -11.19
C VAL A 141 25.29 -5.98 -11.67
N VAL A 142 25.37 -5.99 -11.86
CA VAL A 142 26.15 -6.13 -12.22
C VAL A 142 27.03 -5.98 -12.52
N LEU A 143 27.22 -5.98 -12.49
CA LEU A 143 27.93 -5.94 -12.59
C LEU A 143 28.55 -5.87 -12.97
#